data_fd28148b4f2e9e2f607cee3a240521f4
#
_entry.id   fd28148b4f2e9e2f607cee3a240521f4
#
_cell.length_a   1.000
_cell.length_b   1.000
_cell.length_c   1.000
_cell.angle_alpha   90.00
_cell.angle_beta   90.00
_cell.angle_gamma   90.00
#
_symmetry.space_group_name_H-M   'P 1'
#
loop_
_entity.id
_entity.type
_entity.pdbx_description
1 polymer ?
#
loop_
_entity_poly.entity_id
_entity_poly.type
_entity_poly.pdbx_seq_one_letter_code
_entity_poly.pdbx_strand_id
1 'polypeptide(L)'
;MRTSIWIVLAIATSVLGSSKRAFAYPQYQLSSDKTCTGCHLAPDGGGILTENGVNTSEVTAWHPGDGNFMYGMHKPSWLELGGDARAAAGFVDPGTPSIAAYPMQAELAASVHWSGFSLHATGGFRRPADSGSPLHVVWSREHYLMWQSSPQSHEGWYIRVGRLMPTFGLRLAEHIVYTQRFGGEPLYGEAYAVAASYISDAFEVHATGFIHDSIASAEEHGDGGALYAEVRVGDHAAVGAEGKYASSTDAHRTYAGVTGKLYVPGHSVMLLGEAEVIHQSFLAANDRVDQIAVYAMASHPLGSGLLLDLGVGHFTQDLQVKGLFRDALDVNLHWFQTAHLEWLVTTRLELLDAASHSSGGYALLQIHYRL
;
A
#
# COMPACT_ATOMS: atom_id res chain seq x y z
N MET A 1 11.73 13.71 27.61
CA MET A 1 10.59 13.39 26.72
C MET A 1 9.66 14.57 26.37
N ARG A 2 9.37 15.55 27.23
CA ARG A 2 8.46 16.68 26.89
C ARG A 2 9.02 17.67 25.85
N THR A 3 10.32 17.83 25.74
CA THR A 3 10.97 18.78 24.81
C THR A 3 10.98 18.31 23.35
N SER A 4 11.00 17.00 23.09
CA SER A 4 11.05 16.46 21.72
C SER A 4 9.74 16.63 20.95
N ILE A 5 8.60 16.59 21.62
CA ILE A 5 7.27 16.75 20.99
C ILE A 5 7.07 18.18 20.45
N TRP A 6 7.60 19.19 21.16
CA TRP A 6 7.48 20.57 20.72
C TRP A 6 8.33 20.93 19.50
N ILE A 7 9.46 20.23 19.30
CA ILE A 7 10.31 20.41 18.12
C ILE A 7 9.63 19.84 16.89
N VAL A 8 8.97 18.68 17.00
CA VAL A 8 8.21 18.07 15.89
C VAL A 8 6.98 18.93 15.52
N LEU A 9 6.27 19.48 16.52
CA LEU A 9 5.16 20.40 16.25
C LEU A 9 5.65 21.72 15.63
N ALA A 10 6.79 22.26 16.05
CA ALA A 10 7.35 23.50 15.50
C ALA A 10 7.83 23.34 14.06
N ILE A 11 8.37 22.18 13.69
CA ILE A 11 8.74 21.86 12.30
C ILE A 11 7.47 21.70 11.45
N ALA A 12 6.44 21.05 11.96
CA ALA A 12 5.17 20.88 11.25
C ALA A 12 4.44 22.21 10.98
N THR A 13 4.59 23.21 11.87
CA THR A 13 3.95 24.53 11.70
C THR A 13 4.72 25.49 10.79
N SER A 14 6.01 25.28 10.55
CA SER A 14 6.82 26.17 9.70
C SER A 14 6.77 25.85 8.19
N VAL A 15 6.17 24.73 7.79
CA VAL A 15 6.11 24.27 6.38
C VAL A 15 4.82 24.74 5.64
N LEU A 16 3.93 25.50 6.30
CA LEU A 16 2.62 25.90 5.75
C LEU A 16 2.69 27.10 4.78
N GLY A 17 3.58 27.06 3.83
CA GLY A 17 3.68 28.04 2.74
C GLY A 17 3.07 27.48 1.44
N SER A 18 2.02 28.11 0.96
CA SER A 18 1.21 27.84 -0.23
C SER A 18 1.91 27.13 -1.41
N SER A 19 1.59 25.89 -1.67
CA SER A 19 1.87 25.19 -2.91
C SER A 19 0.61 24.56 -3.52
N LYS A 20 0.58 24.48 -4.86
CA LYS A 20 -0.58 24.05 -5.62
C LYS A 20 -0.41 22.58 -6.01
N ARG A 21 -1.41 21.75 -5.65
CA ARG A 21 -1.86 20.46 -6.22
C ARG A 21 -0.83 19.32 -6.39
N ALA A 22 -1.17 18.15 -5.84
CA ALA A 22 -0.39 16.92 -5.90
C ALA A 22 -1.26 15.65 -5.96
N PHE A 23 -0.83 14.58 -6.73
CA PHE A 23 -1.77 13.47 -7.02
C PHE A 23 -1.12 12.18 -7.55
N ALA A 24 -1.41 11.00 -7.08
CA ALA A 24 -1.38 9.59 -7.56
C ALA A 24 -0.71 8.52 -6.68
N TYR A 25 -0.92 8.58 -5.39
CA TYR A 25 -0.80 7.52 -4.39
C TYR A 25 -2.11 7.49 -3.60
N PRO A 26 -2.40 6.58 -2.64
CA PRO A 26 -3.56 6.72 -1.75
C PRO A 26 -3.62 8.10 -1.10
N GLN A 27 -2.47 8.74 -0.90
CA GLN A 27 -2.31 10.14 -0.51
C GLN A 27 -2.94 11.12 -1.50
N TYR A 28 -3.24 10.70 -2.71
CA TYR A 28 -3.75 11.57 -3.78
C TYR A 28 -5.21 11.33 -4.14
N GLN A 29 -5.80 10.27 -3.60
CA GLN A 29 -7.25 10.13 -3.63
C GLN A 29 -7.89 11.34 -2.96
N LEU A 30 -9.06 11.76 -3.42
CA LEU A 30 -9.80 12.95 -2.97
C LEU A 30 -9.19 14.31 -3.36
N SER A 31 -8.01 14.35 -3.90
CA SER A 31 -7.40 15.60 -4.36
C SER A 31 -7.46 15.75 -5.87
N SER A 32 -7.42 14.68 -6.66
CA SER A 32 -7.60 14.70 -8.13
C SER A 32 -8.67 13.74 -8.61
N ASP A 33 -8.78 12.58 -8.01
CA ASP A 33 -9.83 11.61 -8.29
C ASP A 33 -10.36 11.02 -6.98
N LYS A 34 -11.63 10.65 -6.96
CA LYS A 34 -12.28 10.10 -5.77
C LYS A 34 -12.09 8.58 -5.68
N THR A 35 -11.66 7.95 -6.76
CA THR A 35 -11.60 6.50 -6.90
C THR A 35 -10.20 6.03 -7.29
N CYS A 36 -9.83 4.82 -6.89
CA CYS A 36 -8.58 4.20 -7.33
C CYS A 36 -8.58 3.94 -8.84
N THR A 37 -9.74 3.61 -9.41
CA THR A 37 -9.93 3.33 -10.85
C THR A 37 -9.74 4.54 -11.74
N GLY A 38 -9.80 5.75 -11.21
CA GLY A 38 -9.45 6.96 -11.96
C GLY A 38 -7.98 6.97 -12.36
N CYS A 39 -7.08 6.39 -11.55
CA CYS A 39 -5.65 6.38 -11.78
C CYS A 39 -5.06 4.99 -12.05
N HIS A 40 -5.74 3.90 -11.70
CA HIS A 40 -5.27 2.53 -11.84
C HIS A 40 -6.21 1.69 -12.70
N LEU A 41 -5.67 0.69 -13.40
CA LEU A 41 -6.49 -0.30 -14.11
C LEU A 41 -7.18 -1.27 -13.15
N ALA A 42 -6.53 -1.61 -12.04
CA ALA A 42 -7.12 -2.42 -10.99
C ALA A 42 -8.09 -1.61 -10.12
N PRO A 43 -9.28 -2.16 -9.77
CA PRO A 43 -10.30 -1.42 -9.04
C PRO A 43 -9.90 -1.06 -7.60
N ASP A 44 -8.92 -1.73 -7.05
CA ASP A 44 -8.38 -1.52 -5.71
C ASP A 44 -7.05 -0.75 -5.69
N GLY A 45 -6.61 -0.25 -6.84
CA GLY A 45 -5.34 0.45 -6.99
C GLY A 45 -4.16 -0.49 -7.24
N GLY A 46 -2.95 0.06 -7.29
CA GLY A 46 -1.74 -0.68 -7.61
C GLY A 46 -1.59 -1.03 -9.10
N GLY A 47 -0.48 -1.67 -9.45
CA GLY A 47 -0.21 -2.14 -10.81
C GLY A 47 -0.13 -1.02 -11.85
N ILE A 48 -0.65 -1.30 -13.05
CA ILE A 48 -0.57 -0.40 -14.21
C ILE A 48 -1.47 0.82 -14.00
N LEU A 49 -0.92 2.00 -14.29
CA LEU A 49 -1.65 3.26 -14.29
C LEU A 49 -2.50 3.43 -15.55
N THR A 50 -3.63 4.11 -15.41
CA THR A 50 -4.39 4.66 -16.54
C THR A 50 -3.66 5.88 -17.11
N GLU A 51 -4.06 6.37 -18.28
CA GLU A 51 -3.56 7.63 -18.83
C GLU A 51 -3.76 8.80 -17.84
N ASN A 52 -4.89 8.86 -17.13
CA ASN A 52 -5.12 9.85 -16.09
C ASN A 52 -4.14 9.67 -14.90
N GLY A 53 -3.87 8.45 -14.49
CA GLY A 53 -2.90 8.17 -13.42
C GLY A 53 -1.48 8.59 -13.79
N VAL A 54 -1.06 8.33 -15.04
CA VAL A 54 0.24 8.79 -15.57
C VAL A 54 0.30 10.31 -15.60
N ASN A 55 -0.70 10.97 -16.18
CA ASN A 55 -0.75 12.44 -16.28
C ASN A 55 -0.83 13.11 -14.91
N THR A 56 -1.51 12.49 -13.96
CA THR A 56 -1.61 12.96 -12.58
C THR A 56 -0.26 12.87 -11.89
N SER A 57 0.49 11.79 -12.08
CA SER A 57 1.85 11.68 -11.55
C SER A 57 2.78 12.73 -12.14
N GLU A 58 2.67 13.06 -13.42
CA GLU A 58 3.40 14.17 -14.05
C GLU A 58 3.09 15.53 -13.42
N VAL A 59 1.83 15.85 -13.25
CA VAL A 59 1.40 17.14 -12.65
C VAL A 59 1.86 17.28 -11.21
N THR A 60 1.87 16.20 -10.47
CA THR A 60 2.18 16.17 -9.04
C THR A 60 3.64 16.12 -8.75
N ALA A 61 4.29 15.19 -9.40
CA ALA A 61 5.69 14.92 -9.19
C ALA A 61 6.55 15.96 -9.92
N TRP A 62 5.94 16.73 -10.81
CA TRP A 62 6.63 17.70 -11.63
C TRP A 62 8.02 17.22 -12.06
N HIS A 63 8.07 16.49 -13.11
CA HIS A 63 9.31 15.95 -13.64
C HIS A 63 9.32 16.09 -15.16
N PRO A 64 10.46 16.33 -15.74
CA PRO A 64 10.58 16.32 -17.21
C PRO A 64 10.42 14.88 -17.72
N GLY A 65 9.74 14.73 -18.83
CA GLY A 65 9.63 13.48 -19.56
C GLY A 65 8.20 13.00 -19.74
N ASP A 66 8.02 12.02 -20.61
CA ASP A 66 6.77 11.33 -20.86
C ASP A 66 6.65 10.18 -19.86
N GLY A 67 5.60 10.18 -19.03
CA GLY A 67 5.33 9.15 -18.02
C GLY A 67 4.73 7.87 -18.57
N ASN A 68 4.43 7.80 -19.86
CA ASN A 68 3.95 6.60 -20.51
C ASN A 68 5.05 5.54 -20.63
N PHE A 69 4.65 4.26 -20.73
CA PHE A 69 5.56 3.13 -20.80
C PHE A 69 6.79 3.40 -21.73
N MET A 70 7.98 3.23 -21.17
CA MET A 70 9.25 3.45 -21.88
C MET A 70 9.32 4.81 -22.59
N TYR A 71 8.92 5.89 -21.90
CA TYR A 71 8.92 7.27 -22.44
C TYR A 71 8.04 7.45 -23.69
N GLY A 72 6.86 6.88 -23.70
CA GLY A 72 5.89 7.02 -24.80
C GLY A 72 6.13 6.02 -25.93
N MET A 73 6.71 4.85 -25.66
CA MET A 73 6.84 3.81 -26.66
C MET A 73 5.48 3.44 -27.25
N HIS A 74 5.38 3.46 -28.57
CA HIS A 74 4.14 3.14 -29.26
C HIS A 74 3.69 1.70 -28.96
N LYS A 75 2.44 1.55 -28.53
CA LYS A 75 1.80 0.27 -28.26
C LYS A 75 0.38 0.25 -28.86
N PRO A 76 -0.17 -0.92 -29.22
CA PRO A 76 -1.55 -1.02 -29.63
C PRO A 76 -2.50 -0.59 -28.50
N SER A 77 -3.65 0.00 -28.83
CA SER A 77 -4.64 0.48 -27.86
C SER A 77 -5.28 -0.61 -26.99
N TRP A 78 -5.18 -1.87 -27.39
CA TRP A 78 -5.66 -3.01 -26.63
C TRP A 78 -4.62 -3.55 -25.61
N LEU A 79 -3.40 -2.98 -25.56
CA LEU A 79 -2.31 -3.45 -24.71
C LEU A 79 -1.85 -2.30 -23.80
N GLU A 80 -1.85 -2.54 -22.50
CA GLU A 80 -1.19 -1.72 -21.50
C GLU A 80 0.01 -2.45 -20.94
N LEU A 81 1.09 -1.71 -20.74
CA LEU A 81 2.36 -2.21 -20.22
C LEU A 81 2.83 -1.31 -19.08
N GLY A 82 3.50 -1.91 -18.12
CA GLY A 82 4.12 -1.21 -16.99
C GLY A 82 5.18 -2.09 -16.35
N GLY A 83 5.81 -1.59 -15.33
CA GLY A 83 6.79 -2.34 -14.57
C GLY A 83 7.51 -1.46 -13.56
N ASP A 84 8.13 -2.10 -12.59
CA ASP A 84 8.83 -1.47 -11.49
C ASP A 84 10.15 -2.15 -11.22
N ALA A 85 11.18 -1.36 -10.93
CA ALA A 85 12.44 -1.83 -10.39
C ALA A 85 12.81 -0.99 -9.17
N ARG A 86 13.06 -1.65 -8.04
CA ARG A 86 13.40 -1.02 -6.77
C ARG A 86 14.64 -1.62 -6.15
N ALA A 87 15.48 -0.76 -5.60
CA ALA A 87 16.61 -1.16 -4.76
C ALA A 87 16.74 -0.21 -3.58
N ALA A 88 17.27 -0.70 -2.47
CA ALA A 88 17.49 0.10 -1.27
C ALA A 88 18.88 -0.15 -0.71
N ALA A 89 19.45 0.89 -0.08
CA ALA A 89 20.65 0.80 0.71
C ALA A 89 20.58 1.76 1.90
N GLY A 90 21.17 1.39 3.02
CA GLY A 90 21.22 2.28 4.18
C GLY A 90 21.51 1.55 5.49
N PHE A 91 21.19 2.24 6.55
CA PHE A 91 21.40 1.81 7.92
C PHE A 91 20.16 1.10 8.47
N VAL A 92 20.36 -0.03 9.11
CA VAL A 92 19.31 -0.82 9.76
C VAL A 92 19.79 -1.20 11.15
N ASP A 93 18.98 -0.94 12.15
CA ASP A 93 19.23 -1.29 13.55
C ASP A 93 18.08 -2.12 14.14
N PRO A 94 18.09 -3.43 13.99
CA PRO A 94 17.18 -4.34 14.68
C PRO A 94 17.69 -4.74 16.09
N GLY A 95 18.51 -3.91 16.72
CA GLY A 95 19.24 -4.19 17.97
C GLY A 95 20.75 -4.37 17.81
N THR A 96 21.22 -4.55 16.57
CA THR A 96 22.65 -4.49 16.20
C THR A 96 22.76 -3.73 14.89
N PRO A 97 23.36 -2.52 14.94
CA PRO A 97 23.47 -1.66 13.77
C PRO A 97 24.24 -2.30 12.62
N SER A 98 23.70 -2.21 11.41
CA SER A 98 24.35 -2.72 10.21
C SER A 98 24.04 -1.85 8.99
N ILE A 99 24.89 -1.94 7.96
CA ILE A 99 24.62 -1.38 6.64
C ILE A 99 24.10 -2.50 5.76
N ALA A 100 22.95 -2.26 5.11
CA ALA A 100 22.34 -3.19 4.17
C ALA A 100 22.18 -2.54 2.81
N ALA A 101 22.36 -3.32 1.76
CA ALA A 101 22.03 -2.95 0.38
C ALA A 101 21.43 -4.18 -0.31
N TYR A 102 20.26 -4.00 -0.93
CA TYR A 102 19.54 -5.12 -1.54
C TYR A 102 18.59 -4.66 -2.65
N PRO A 103 18.42 -5.49 -3.70
CA PRO A 103 17.30 -5.33 -4.62
C PRO A 103 15.99 -5.64 -3.87
N MET A 104 14.98 -4.82 -4.08
CA MET A 104 13.66 -5.01 -3.45
C MET A 104 12.72 -5.73 -4.41
N GLN A 105 12.66 -5.27 -5.67
CA GLN A 105 11.67 -5.68 -6.64
C GLN A 105 12.18 -5.42 -8.05
N ALA A 106 11.82 -6.27 -9.00
CA ALA A 106 11.91 -6.01 -10.43
C ALA A 106 10.77 -6.77 -11.12
N GLU A 107 9.79 -6.06 -11.64
CA GLU A 107 8.54 -6.61 -12.18
C GLU A 107 8.16 -5.96 -13.50
N LEU A 108 7.55 -6.75 -14.37
CA LEU A 108 6.89 -6.31 -15.58
C LEU A 108 5.42 -6.67 -15.49
N ALA A 109 4.55 -5.75 -15.90
CA ALA A 109 3.12 -5.92 -15.93
C ALA A 109 2.57 -5.69 -17.35
N ALA A 110 1.59 -6.48 -17.71
CA ALA A 110 0.86 -6.35 -18.98
C ALA A 110 -0.63 -6.54 -18.75
N SER A 111 -1.46 -5.78 -19.47
CA SER A 111 -2.89 -5.95 -19.50
C SER A 111 -3.40 -5.89 -20.95
N VAL A 112 -4.14 -6.91 -21.36
CA VAL A 112 -4.75 -7.02 -22.68
C VAL A 112 -6.25 -6.79 -22.55
N HIS A 113 -6.80 -5.86 -23.35
CA HIS A 113 -8.19 -5.40 -23.25
C HIS A 113 -9.02 -5.77 -24.47
N TRP A 114 -10.27 -6.24 -24.26
CA TRP A 114 -11.25 -6.48 -25.32
C TRP A 114 -12.69 -6.42 -24.77
N SER A 115 -13.54 -5.61 -25.36
CA SER A 115 -15.00 -5.59 -25.10
C SER A 115 -15.41 -5.65 -23.60
N GLY A 116 -14.76 -4.89 -22.74
CA GLY A 116 -15.06 -4.87 -21.29
C GLY A 116 -14.38 -5.99 -20.49
N PHE A 117 -13.58 -6.84 -21.13
CA PHE A 117 -12.70 -7.78 -20.46
C PHE A 117 -11.25 -7.31 -20.54
N SER A 118 -10.47 -7.69 -19.52
CA SER A 118 -9.02 -7.57 -19.56
C SER A 118 -8.36 -8.78 -18.93
N LEU A 119 -7.24 -9.20 -19.51
CA LEU A 119 -6.34 -10.20 -18.93
C LEU A 119 -5.10 -9.47 -18.43
N HIS A 120 -4.86 -9.54 -17.15
CA HIS A 120 -3.73 -8.91 -16.48
C HIS A 120 -2.71 -9.96 -16.02
N ALA A 121 -1.42 -9.63 -16.14
CA ALA A 121 -0.34 -10.42 -15.57
C ALA A 121 0.81 -9.53 -15.14
N THR A 122 1.34 -9.76 -13.93
CA THR A 122 2.56 -9.18 -13.40
C THR A 122 3.52 -10.28 -13.04
N GLY A 123 4.72 -10.25 -13.60
CA GLY A 123 5.77 -11.22 -13.35
C GLY A 123 7.11 -10.55 -13.11
N GLY A 124 7.92 -11.15 -12.24
CA GLY A 124 9.22 -10.55 -11.93
C GLY A 124 10.04 -11.34 -10.91
N PHE A 125 10.97 -10.63 -10.31
CA PHE A 125 11.87 -11.15 -9.28
C PHE A 125 11.52 -10.55 -7.93
N ARG A 126 11.52 -11.39 -6.90
CA ARG A 126 11.47 -10.97 -5.50
C ARG A 126 12.64 -11.55 -4.73
N ARG A 127 12.99 -10.92 -3.62
CA ARG A 127 13.91 -11.55 -2.67
C ARG A 127 13.14 -12.66 -1.94
N PRO A 128 13.60 -13.91 -1.97
CA PRO A 128 12.96 -14.97 -1.19
C PRO A 128 13.14 -14.70 0.32
N ALA A 129 12.10 -14.93 1.08
CA ALA A 129 12.18 -14.91 2.55
C ALA A 129 13.07 -16.06 3.05
N ASP A 130 13.03 -17.21 2.35
CA ASP A 130 13.84 -18.40 2.61
C ASP A 130 14.59 -18.85 1.35
N SER A 131 15.82 -19.24 1.54
CA SER A 131 16.82 -19.52 0.49
C SER A 131 16.64 -20.85 -0.27
N GLY A 132 15.48 -21.51 -0.17
CA GLY A 132 15.36 -22.92 -0.54
C GLY A 132 15.00 -23.24 -1.99
N SER A 133 14.35 -22.36 -2.75
CA SER A 133 13.90 -22.71 -4.10
C SER A 133 14.07 -21.56 -5.10
N PRO A 134 14.64 -21.83 -6.29
CA PRO A 134 14.70 -20.84 -7.37
C PRO A 134 13.32 -20.38 -7.88
N LEU A 135 12.26 -21.17 -7.68
CA LEU A 135 10.88 -20.79 -7.98
C LEU A 135 10.36 -19.66 -7.08
N HIS A 136 10.99 -19.42 -5.92
CA HIS A 136 10.67 -18.30 -5.06
C HIS A 136 11.32 -16.97 -5.51
N VAL A 137 12.24 -17.01 -6.47
CA VAL A 137 12.93 -15.82 -7.01
C VAL A 137 12.16 -15.24 -8.19
N VAL A 138 11.67 -16.09 -9.09
CA VAL A 138 10.87 -15.70 -10.26
C VAL A 138 9.41 -16.10 -9.99
N TRP A 139 8.52 -15.17 -10.04
CA TRP A 139 7.12 -15.46 -9.79
C TRP A 139 6.17 -14.53 -10.55
N SER A 140 4.91 -14.94 -10.69
CA SER A 140 3.83 -14.06 -11.08
C SER A 140 3.16 -13.52 -9.83
N ARG A 141 3.28 -12.23 -9.60
CA ARG A 141 2.66 -11.58 -8.47
C ARG A 141 1.14 -11.60 -8.61
N GLU A 142 0.64 -11.14 -9.74
CA GLU A 142 -0.77 -11.14 -10.07
C GLU A 142 -0.99 -11.69 -11.47
N HIS A 143 -2.05 -12.45 -11.66
CA HIS A 143 -2.56 -12.82 -12.97
C HIS A 143 -4.06 -13.12 -12.84
N TYR A 144 -4.88 -12.33 -13.49
CA TYR A 144 -6.32 -12.44 -13.40
C TYR A 144 -7.03 -12.02 -14.69
N LEU A 145 -8.21 -12.59 -14.88
CA LEU A 145 -9.20 -12.09 -15.82
C LEU A 145 -10.10 -11.10 -15.09
N MET A 146 -10.34 -9.94 -15.67
CA MET A 146 -11.27 -8.94 -15.17
C MET A 146 -12.36 -8.65 -16.18
N TRP A 147 -13.58 -8.51 -15.70
CA TRP A 147 -14.71 -7.95 -16.44
C TRP A 147 -15.12 -6.64 -15.79
N GLN A 148 -15.42 -5.65 -16.63
CA GLN A 148 -15.91 -4.33 -16.26
C GLN A 148 -17.24 -4.02 -16.95
N SER A 149 -18.22 -3.56 -16.18
CA SER A 149 -19.56 -3.28 -16.73
C SER A 149 -19.61 -2.07 -17.64
N SER A 150 -18.70 -1.12 -17.46
CA SER A 150 -18.67 0.17 -18.18
C SER A 150 -17.24 0.47 -18.66
N PRO A 151 -16.80 -0.08 -19.81
CA PRO A 151 -15.41 0.05 -20.27
C PRO A 151 -14.94 1.49 -20.56
N GLN A 152 -15.86 2.44 -20.74
CA GLN A 152 -15.57 3.86 -20.94
C GLN A 152 -15.65 4.70 -19.67
N SER A 153 -15.95 4.08 -18.54
CA SER A 153 -16.05 4.76 -17.24
C SER A 153 -15.22 4.02 -16.21
N HIS A 154 -14.58 4.75 -15.32
CA HIS A 154 -13.93 4.16 -14.15
C HIS A 154 -14.91 3.76 -13.05
N GLU A 155 -16.21 4.04 -13.23
CA GLU A 155 -17.29 3.63 -12.32
C GLU A 155 -18.00 2.37 -12.82
N GLY A 156 -18.62 1.63 -11.89
CA GLY A 156 -19.43 0.47 -12.16
C GLY A 156 -18.95 -0.81 -11.47
N TRP A 157 -19.37 -1.94 -12.02
CA TRP A 157 -18.99 -3.25 -11.52
C TRP A 157 -17.69 -3.73 -12.14
N TYR A 158 -16.85 -4.33 -11.30
CA TYR A 158 -15.64 -5.06 -11.67
C TYR A 158 -15.68 -6.45 -11.06
N ILE A 159 -15.45 -7.48 -11.87
CA ILE A 159 -15.33 -8.87 -11.40
C ILE A 159 -13.96 -9.37 -11.81
N ARG A 160 -13.17 -9.85 -10.84
CA ARG A 160 -11.84 -10.42 -11.10
C ARG A 160 -11.78 -11.87 -10.67
N VAL A 161 -11.11 -12.71 -11.46
CA VAL A 161 -10.88 -14.13 -11.15
C VAL A 161 -9.44 -14.48 -11.49
N GLY A 162 -8.70 -14.97 -10.52
CA GLY A 162 -7.30 -15.35 -10.69
C GLY A 162 -6.50 -15.13 -9.42
N ARG A 163 -5.20 -14.91 -9.56
CA ARG A 163 -4.32 -14.52 -8.46
C ARG A 163 -4.26 -13.01 -8.35
N LEU A 164 -4.70 -12.48 -7.23
CA LEU A 164 -4.78 -11.04 -6.97
C LEU A 164 -4.67 -10.76 -5.47
N MET A 165 -4.37 -9.51 -5.11
CA MET A 165 -4.42 -9.06 -3.73
C MET A 165 -5.88 -8.92 -3.27
N PRO A 166 -6.32 -9.56 -2.18
CA PRO A 166 -7.63 -9.29 -1.58
C PRO A 166 -7.72 -7.83 -1.12
N THR A 167 -8.78 -7.13 -1.52
CA THR A 167 -8.94 -5.72 -1.16
C THR A 167 -9.22 -5.55 0.33
N PHE A 168 -8.35 -4.83 1.03
CA PHE A 168 -8.44 -4.56 2.46
C PHE A 168 -7.62 -3.30 2.80
N GLY A 169 -8.03 -2.50 3.78
CA GLY A 169 -7.26 -1.38 4.32
C GLY A 169 -7.00 -0.20 3.38
N LEU A 170 -6.07 0.63 3.79
CA LEU A 170 -5.64 1.82 3.05
C LEU A 170 -4.79 1.53 1.81
N ARG A 171 -4.25 0.33 1.68
CA ARG A 171 -3.41 -0.12 0.56
C ARG A 171 -2.21 0.80 0.31
N LEU A 172 -1.51 1.11 1.41
CA LEU A 172 -0.30 1.93 1.37
C LEU A 172 0.84 1.18 0.67
N ALA A 173 1.73 1.92 0.02
CA ALA A 173 2.92 1.33 -0.59
C ALA A 173 3.97 0.88 0.45
N GLU A 174 3.90 1.41 1.65
CA GLU A 174 4.82 1.19 2.77
C GLU A 174 4.41 -0.04 3.59
N HIS A 175 4.71 -1.22 3.09
CA HIS A 175 4.38 -2.51 3.73
C HIS A 175 5.00 -2.75 5.12
N ILE A 176 5.80 -1.81 5.63
CA ILE A 176 6.37 -1.85 6.98
C ILE A 176 5.47 -1.22 8.03
N VAL A 177 4.42 -0.49 7.63
CA VAL A 177 3.44 0.06 8.57
C VAL A 177 2.70 -1.07 9.27
N TYR A 178 2.30 -0.86 10.51
CA TYR A 178 1.83 -1.96 11.34
C TYR A 178 0.51 -2.57 10.88
N THR A 179 -0.39 -1.77 10.28
CA THR A 179 -1.64 -2.26 9.70
C THR A 179 -1.40 -3.17 8.49
N GLN A 180 -0.29 -3.04 7.78
CA GLN A 180 0.09 -3.98 6.73
C GLN A 180 0.97 -5.12 7.26
N ARG A 181 1.99 -4.81 8.06
CA ARG A 181 2.93 -5.82 8.54
C ARG A 181 2.28 -6.88 9.42
N PHE A 182 1.33 -6.49 10.26
CA PHE A 182 0.64 -7.35 11.23
C PHE A 182 -0.86 -7.43 10.97
N GLY A 183 -1.40 -6.53 10.17
CA GLY A 183 -2.80 -6.39 9.84
C GLY A 183 -3.27 -7.28 8.69
N GLY A 184 -4.41 -6.91 8.11
CA GLY A 184 -5.11 -7.73 7.15
C GLY A 184 -4.53 -7.74 5.74
N GLU A 185 -3.57 -6.86 5.39
CA GLU A 185 -2.96 -6.76 4.07
C GLU A 185 -1.43 -6.95 4.11
N PRO A 186 -0.93 -8.15 4.41
CA PRO A 186 0.50 -8.39 4.49
C PRO A 186 1.18 -8.30 3.11
N LEU A 187 2.46 -7.98 3.11
CA LEU A 187 3.30 -8.05 1.91
C LEU A 187 3.25 -9.46 1.31
N TYR A 188 3.04 -9.55 -0.02
CA TYR A 188 2.83 -10.82 -0.74
C TYR A 188 1.57 -11.58 -0.33
N GLY A 189 0.53 -10.84 0.09
CA GLY A 189 -0.79 -11.38 0.44
C GLY A 189 -1.67 -11.79 -0.76
N GLU A 190 -1.11 -11.81 -1.99
CA GLU A 190 -1.85 -12.23 -3.17
C GLU A 190 -2.26 -13.70 -3.06
N ALA A 191 -3.52 -13.98 -3.39
CA ALA A 191 -4.12 -15.31 -3.34
C ALA A 191 -4.93 -15.61 -4.59
N TYR A 192 -5.24 -16.88 -4.85
CA TYR A 192 -6.24 -17.22 -5.87
C TYR A 192 -7.62 -16.84 -5.35
N ALA A 193 -8.30 -15.98 -6.09
CA ALA A 193 -9.51 -15.32 -5.59
C ALA A 193 -10.54 -15.06 -6.67
N VAL A 194 -11.78 -14.88 -6.21
CA VAL A 194 -12.83 -14.21 -6.94
C VAL A 194 -13.16 -12.93 -6.20
N ALA A 195 -13.08 -11.80 -6.89
CA ALA A 195 -13.37 -10.50 -6.31
C ALA A 195 -14.46 -9.79 -7.10
N ALA A 196 -15.41 -9.18 -6.41
CA ALA A 196 -16.43 -8.31 -6.95
C ALA A 196 -16.28 -6.92 -6.32
N SER A 197 -16.24 -5.89 -7.17
CA SER A 197 -16.14 -4.51 -6.72
C SER A 197 -17.21 -3.68 -7.41
N TYR A 198 -17.84 -2.78 -6.67
CA TYR A 198 -18.69 -1.72 -7.20
C TYR A 198 -18.10 -0.38 -6.81
N ILE A 199 -17.87 0.48 -7.79
CA ILE A 199 -17.21 1.77 -7.62
C ILE A 199 -18.08 2.87 -8.21
N SER A 200 -18.24 3.94 -7.46
CA SER A 200 -18.87 5.18 -7.88
C SER A 200 -18.16 6.36 -7.20
N ASP A 201 -18.41 7.57 -7.62
CA ASP A 201 -17.90 8.78 -6.97
C ASP A 201 -18.35 8.93 -5.52
N ALA A 202 -19.50 8.35 -5.14
CA ALA A 202 -20.05 8.46 -3.80
C ALA A 202 -19.55 7.39 -2.83
N PHE A 203 -19.33 6.17 -3.32
CA PHE A 203 -18.90 5.05 -2.49
C PHE A 203 -18.25 3.94 -3.31
N GLU A 204 -17.49 3.10 -2.65
CA GLU A 204 -17.00 1.83 -3.20
C GLU A 204 -17.24 0.67 -2.22
N VAL A 205 -17.44 -0.52 -2.77
CA VAL A 205 -17.56 -1.77 -2.01
C VAL A 205 -16.79 -2.84 -2.75
N HIS A 206 -15.96 -3.59 -2.01
CA HIS A 206 -15.18 -4.71 -2.52
C HIS A 206 -15.46 -5.94 -1.68
N ALA A 207 -15.70 -7.07 -2.33
CA ALA A 207 -15.86 -8.37 -1.69
C ALA A 207 -14.93 -9.37 -2.39
N THR A 208 -14.11 -10.08 -1.63
CA THR A 208 -13.16 -11.05 -2.15
C THR A 208 -13.28 -12.36 -1.38
N GLY A 209 -13.48 -13.47 -2.09
CA GLY A 209 -13.30 -14.82 -1.56
C GLY A 209 -11.99 -15.38 -2.10
N PHE A 210 -11.15 -15.96 -1.24
CA PHE A 210 -9.82 -16.43 -1.63
C PHE A 210 -9.48 -17.79 -1.02
N ILE A 211 -8.62 -18.50 -1.73
CA ILE A 211 -7.96 -19.72 -1.25
C ILE A 211 -6.46 -19.47 -1.19
N HIS A 212 -5.80 -20.13 -0.24
CA HIS A 212 -4.35 -19.97 -0.06
C HIS A 212 -3.57 -20.38 -1.31
N ASP A 213 -2.46 -19.70 -1.54
CA ASP A 213 -1.51 -20.07 -2.58
C ASP A 213 -0.39 -20.92 -1.97
N SER A 214 -0.37 -22.20 -2.32
CA SER A 214 0.64 -23.15 -1.85
C SER A 214 2.07 -22.86 -2.38
N ILE A 215 2.21 -21.99 -3.37
CA ILE A 215 3.50 -21.63 -3.97
C ILE A 215 4.14 -20.42 -3.26
N ALA A 216 3.32 -19.50 -2.73
CA ALA A 216 3.79 -18.31 -2.04
C ALA A 216 3.80 -18.58 -0.54
N SER A 217 4.92 -18.97 -0.01
CA SER A 217 5.25 -19.21 1.41
C SER A 217 4.09 -19.25 2.41
N ALA A 218 4.02 -20.33 3.11
CA ALA A 218 2.94 -20.81 3.93
C ALA A 218 2.64 -20.02 5.22
N GLU A 219 3.29 -18.93 5.52
CA GLU A 219 3.26 -18.44 6.90
C GLU A 219 1.96 -17.78 7.32
N GLU A 220 1.09 -17.31 6.39
CA GLU A 220 -0.09 -16.56 6.84
C GLU A 220 -1.35 -16.69 5.98
N HIS A 221 -1.33 -17.40 4.87
CA HIS A 221 -2.43 -17.39 3.92
C HIS A 221 -3.33 -18.60 4.09
N GLY A 222 -4.39 -18.42 4.87
CA GLY A 222 -5.50 -19.36 4.91
C GLY A 222 -6.51 -19.11 3.80
N ASP A 223 -7.50 -20.00 3.71
CA ASP A 223 -8.70 -19.81 2.92
C ASP A 223 -9.62 -18.81 3.62
N GLY A 224 -10.33 -17.95 2.88
CA GLY A 224 -11.15 -16.96 3.55
C GLY A 224 -11.85 -15.96 2.65
N GLY A 225 -12.12 -14.81 3.22
CA GLY A 225 -12.75 -13.69 2.52
C GLY A 225 -12.42 -12.36 3.16
N ALA A 226 -12.50 -11.31 2.34
CA ALA A 226 -12.31 -9.93 2.74
C ALA A 226 -13.46 -9.05 2.21
N LEU A 227 -13.80 -8.05 2.97
CA LEU A 227 -14.76 -7.00 2.63
C LEU A 227 -14.13 -5.64 2.93
N TYR A 228 -14.30 -4.70 2.02
CA TYR A 228 -13.97 -3.30 2.20
C TYR A 228 -15.11 -2.44 1.67
N ALA A 229 -15.50 -1.42 2.40
CA ALA A 229 -16.47 -0.44 1.94
C ALA A 229 -16.03 0.95 2.37
N GLU A 230 -16.14 1.93 1.47
CA GLU A 230 -15.79 3.33 1.72
C GLU A 230 -16.88 4.24 1.19
N VAL A 231 -17.21 5.27 1.96
CA VAL A 231 -18.18 6.32 1.59
C VAL A 231 -17.44 7.66 1.56
N ARG A 232 -17.63 8.43 0.48
CA ARG A 232 -17.10 9.79 0.33
C ARG A 232 -18.02 10.78 1.05
N VAL A 233 -17.41 11.61 1.89
CA VAL A 233 -18.10 12.64 2.66
C VAL A 233 -17.74 14.00 2.08
N GLY A 234 -18.58 14.50 1.19
CA GLY A 234 -18.27 15.66 0.36
C GLY A 234 -17.16 15.35 -0.65
N ASP A 235 -16.37 16.38 -0.99
CA ASP A 235 -15.35 16.26 -2.04
C ASP A 235 -13.95 15.90 -1.50
N HIS A 236 -13.75 15.97 -0.20
CA HIS A 236 -12.40 15.93 0.37
C HIS A 236 -12.25 14.97 1.55
N ALA A 237 -13.25 14.18 1.88
CA ALA A 237 -13.17 13.21 2.96
C ALA A 237 -13.77 11.87 2.54
N ALA A 238 -13.26 10.78 3.13
CA ALA A 238 -13.82 9.45 3.01
C ALA A 238 -13.66 8.69 4.33
N VAL A 239 -14.61 7.80 4.60
CA VAL A 239 -14.55 6.90 5.74
C VAL A 239 -14.88 5.49 5.25
N GLY A 240 -14.03 4.53 5.62
CA GLY A 240 -14.18 3.13 5.26
C GLY A 240 -14.31 2.22 6.47
N ALA A 241 -14.82 1.05 6.21
CA ALA A 241 -14.84 -0.09 7.12
C ALA A 241 -14.38 -1.34 6.41
N GLU A 242 -13.73 -2.23 7.14
CA GLU A 242 -13.09 -3.41 6.59
C GLU A 242 -13.26 -4.62 7.49
N GLY A 243 -13.24 -5.80 6.90
CA GLY A 243 -13.28 -7.06 7.60
C GLY A 243 -12.63 -8.16 6.77
N LYS A 244 -11.88 -9.04 7.41
CA LYS A 244 -11.25 -10.19 6.78
C LYS A 244 -11.26 -11.37 7.72
N TYR A 245 -11.48 -12.53 7.15
CA TYR A 245 -11.31 -13.81 7.83
C TYR A 245 -10.36 -14.67 7.01
N ALA A 246 -9.42 -15.32 7.68
CA ALA A 246 -8.50 -16.28 7.07
C ALA A 246 -8.33 -17.50 7.99
N SER A 247 -8.44 -18.68 7.42
CA SER A 247 -8.30 -19.97 8.11
C SER A 247 -7.14 -20.76 7.50
N SER A 248 -6.07 -20.92 8.25
CA SER A 248 -4.92 -21.76 7.91
C SER A 248 -4.92 -23.07 8.70
N THR A 249 -3.94 -23.92 8.45
CA THR A 249 -3.72 -25.16 9.23
C THR A 249 -3.35 -24.90 10.69
N ASP A 250 -2.78 -23.72 10.97
CA ASP A 250 -2.19 -23.41 12.28
C ASP A 250 -3.05 -22.45 13.10
N ALA A 251 -3.81 -21.57 12.42
CA ALA A 251 -4.58 -20.54 13.08
C ALA A 251 -5.80 -20.08 12.27
N HIS A 252 -6.80 -19.58 12.98
CA HIS A 252 -7.86 -18.74 12.42
C HIS A 252 -7.59 -17.30 12.81
N ARG A 253 -7.71 -16.38 11.83
CA ARG A 253 -7.55 -14.95 12.03
C ARG A 253 -8.77 -14.19 11.55
N THR A 254 -9.24 -13.26 12.37
CA THR A 254 -10.31 -12.32 12.02
C THR A 254 -9.78 -10.91 12.19
N TYR A 255 -9.96 -10.09 11.19
CA TYR A 255 -9.59 -8.68 11.19
C TYR A 255 -10.84 -7.84 11.03
N ALA A 256 -10.93 -6.76 11.77
CA ALA A 256 -11.97 -5.76 11.59
C ALA A 256 -11.37 -4.37 11.82
N GLY A 257 -11.67 -3.43 10.95
CA GLY A 257 -11.05 -2.13 11.03
C GLY A 257 -11.87 -1.01 10.41
N VAL A 258 -11.33 0.18 10.54
CA VAL A 258 -11.87 1.41 9.95
C VAL A 258 -10.75 2.22 9.33
N THR A 259 -11.06 2.88 8.21
CA THR A 259 -10.14 3.78 7.52
C THR A 259 -10.73 5.19 7.47
N GLY A 260 -9.86 6.18 7.41
CA GLY A 260 -10.24 7.59 7.23
C GLY A 260 -9.28 8.30 6.30
N LYS A 261 -9.82 9.13 5.41
CA LYS A 261 -9.06 9.93 4.46
C LYS A 261 -9.60 11.35 4.49
N LEU A 262 -8.72 12.35 4.57
CA LEU A 262 -9.10 13.77 4.57
C LEU A 262 -8.06 14.57 3.78
N TYR A 263 -8.50 15.18 2.71
CA TYR A 263 -7.71 16.17 1.97
C TYR A 263 -8.04 17.59 2.45
N VAL A 264 -7.02 18.39 2.74
CA VAL A 264 -7.14 19.79 3.16
C VAL A 264 -6.66 20.70 2.01
N PRO A 265 -7.54 21.19 1.12
CA PRO A 265 -7.14 21.85 -0.12
C PRO A 265 -6.31 23.12 0.08
N GLY A 266 -6.62 23.93 1.11
CA GLY A 266 -5.91 25.17 1.41
C GLY A 266 -4.45 25.00 1.80
N HIS A 267 -4.08 23.78 2.22
CA HIS A 267 -2.72 23.42 2.64
C HIS A 267 -2.12 22.31 1.79
N SER A 268 -2.87 21.75 0.85
CA SER A 268 -2.46 20.60 0.05
C SER A 268 -1.98 19.42 0.92
N VAL A 269 -2.59 19.20 2.07
CA VAL A 269 -2.26 18.11 3.00
C VAL A 269 -3.29 17.01 2.86
N MET A 270 -2.82 15.78 2.70
CA MET A 270 -3.62 14.57 2.82
C MET A 270 -3.37 13.90 4.15
N LEU A 271 -4.43 13.61 4.88
CA LEU A 271 -4.40 12.82 6.11
C LEU A 271 -5.03 11.47 5.85
N LEU A 272 -4.32 10.42 6.23
CA LEU A 272 -4.77 9.02 6.15
C LEU A 272 -4.70 8.41 7.54
N GLY A 273 -5.64 7.54 7.85
CA GLY A 273 -5.63 6.79 9.10
C GLY A 273 -6.34 5.45 8.97
N GLU A 274 -5.83 4.46 9.67
CA GLU A 274 -6.36 3.10 9.71
C GLU A 274 -6.18 2.54 11.12
N ALA A 275 -7.18 1.83 11.60
CA ALA A 275 -7.15 1.13 12.88
C ALA A 275 -7.83 -0.23 12.74
N GLU A 276 -7.13 -1.28 13.14
CA GLU A 276 -7.56 -2.67 13.06
C GLU A 276 -7.52 -3.35 14.42
N VAL A 277 -8.53 -4.18 14.69
CA VAL A 277 -8.52 -5.20 15.74
C VAL A 277 -8.32 -6.56 15.07
N ILE A 278 -7.40 -7.34 15.60
CA ILE A 278 -7.01 -8.64 15.07
C ILE A 278 -7.25 -9.68 16.14
N HIS A 279 -8.09 -10.67 15.83
CA HIS A 279 -8.33 -11.82 16.69
C HIS A 279 -7.69 -13.04 16.06
N GLN A 280 -6.75 -13.66 16.75
CA GLN A 280 -6.04 -14.86 16.31
C GLN A 280 -6.27 -16.01 17.29
N SER A 281 -6.71 -17.16 16.77
CA SER A 281 -6.87 -18.41 17.52
C SER A 281 -5.89 -19.44 16.98
N PHE A 282 -4.95 -19.90 17.81
CA PHE A 282 -3.98 -20.94 17.46
C PHE A 282 -4.57 -22.32 17.67
N LEU A 283 -4.61 -23.16 16.63
CA LEU A 283 -5.28 -24.46 16.69
C LEU A 283 -4.52 -25.48 17.53
N ALA A 284 -3.18 -25.52 17.42
CA ALA A 284 -2.36 -26.48 18.15
C ALA A 284 -2.27 -26.18 19.65
N ALA A 285 -2.21 -24.92 20.03
CA ALA A 285 -2.06 -24.48 21.42
C ALA A 285 -3.41 -24.28 22.12
N ASN A 286 -4.52 -24.25 21.38
CA ASN A 286 -5.84 -23.81 21.85
C ASN A 286 -5.77 -22.46 22.60
N ASP A 287 -4.95 -21.56 22.09
CA ASP A 287 -4.66 -20.25 22.66
C ASP A 287 -5.24 -19.14 21.76
N ARG A 288 -5.44 -17.95 22.33
CA ARG A 288 -6.05 -16.81 21.66
C ARG A 288 -5.27 -15.56 21.98
N VAL A 289 -5.09 -14.73 20.97
CA VAL A 289 -4.43 -13.43 21.09
C VAL A 289 -5.30 -12.37 20.41
N ASP A 290 -5.55 -11.29 21.13
CA ASP A 290 -6.23 -10.11 20.62
C ASP A 290 -5.20 -8.99 20.45
N GLN A 291 -5.14 -8.40 19.25
CA GLN A 291 -4.14 -7.39 18.86
C GLN A 291 -4.83 -6.15 18.34
N ILE A 292 -4.12 -5.02 18.38
CA ILE A 292 -4.54 -3.78 17.73
C ILE A 292 -3.38 -3.25 16.90
N ALA A 293 -3.66 -2.89 15.65
CA ALA A 293 -2.75 -2.15 14.79
C ALA A 293 -3.38 -0.81 14.41
N VAL A 294 -2.62 0.26 14.52
CA VAL A 294 -3.06 1.62 14.15
C VAL A 294 -1.96 2.29 13.36
N TYR A 295 -2.34 2.99 12.32
CA TYR A 295 -1.45 3.85 11.55
C TYR A 295 -2.15 5.15 11.17
N ALA A 296 -1.42 6.26 11.24
CA ALA A 296 -1.89 7.54 10.73
C ALA A 296 -0.73 8.25 10.01
N MET A 297 -1.04 8.92 8.91
CA MET A 297 -0.06 9.60 8.08
C MET A 297 -0.59 10.96 7.59
N ALA A 298 0.31 11.94 7.54
CA ALA A 298 0.12 13.20 6.85
C ALA A 298 1.09 13.26 5.67
N SER A 299 0.57 13.56 4.48
CA SER A 299 1.34 13.71 3.25
C SER A 299 1.23 15.14 2.73
N HIS A 300 2.36 15.76 2.39
CA HIS A 300 2.41 17.16 1.94
C HIS A 300 3.45 17.37 0.84
N PRO A 301 3.06 17.91 -0.32
CA PRO A 301 4.02 18.31 -1.35
C PRO A 301 4.82 19.54 -0.92
N LEU A 302 6.13 19.40 -0.88
CA LEU A 302 7.05 20.49 -0.54
C LEU A 302 7.38 21.41 -1.72
N GLY A 303 7.04 20.99 -2.93
CA GLY A 303 7.31 21.71 -4.18
C GLY A 303 7.47 20.75 -5.35
N SER A 304 8.08 21.21 -6.41
CA SER A 304 8.23 20.47 -7.67
C SER A 304 8.93 19.13 -7.47
N GLY A 305 8.17 18.04 -7.60
CA GLY A 305 8.66 16.67 -7.49
C GLY A 305 9.08 16.24 -6.08
N LEU A 306 8.77 17.01 -5.04
CA LEU A 306 9.09 16.66 -3.66
C LEU A 306 7.83 16.44 -2.85
N LEU A 307 7.73 15.27 -2.19
CA LEU A 307 6.64 14.90 -1.29
C LEU A 307 7.20 14.45 0.05
N LEU A 308 6.63 14.94 1.13
CA LEU A 308 6.96 14.57 2.49
C LEU A 308 5.80 13.81 3.11
N ASP A 309 6.06 12.61 3.63
CA ASP A 309 5.13 11.84 4.44
C ASP A 309 5.64 11.73 5.88
N LEU A 310 4.75 12.00 6.83
CA LEU A 310 4.98 11.84 8.25
C LEU A 310 3.96 10.86 8.81
N GLY A 311 4.43 9.72 9.31
CA GLY A 311 3.60 8.64 9.80
C GLY A 311 3.83 8.33 11.27
N VAL A 312 2.79 7.87 11.95
CA VAL A 312 2.86 7.31 13.31
C VAL A 312 2.12 5.98 13.34
N GLY A 313 2.73 4.99 13.97
CA GLY A 313 2.15 3.65 14.09
C GLY A 313 2.14 3.17 15.54
N HIS A 314 1.12 2.40 15.89
CA HIS A 314 1.02 1.68 17.16
C HIS A 314 0.58 0.25 16.90
N PHE A 315 1.22 -0.71 17.57
CA PHE A 315 0.85 -2.11 17.53
C PHE A 315 0.92 -2.73 18.92
N THR A 316 -0.20 -3.26 19.41
CA THR A 316 -0.26 -4.05 20.63
C THR A 316 -0.30 -5.52 20.25
N GLN A 317 0.72 -6.28 20.65
CA GLN A 317 0.88 -7.69 20.28
C GLN A 317 -0.10 -8.62 21.00
N ASP A 318 -0.51 -8.24 22.20
CA ASP A 318 -1.51 -8.95 23.00
C ASP A 318 -2.14 -7.98 23.99
N LEU A 319 -3.44 -7.76 23.86
CA LEU A 319 -4.21 -6.86 24.72
C LEU A 319 -4.30 -7.34 26.17
N GLN A 320 -4.06 -8.62 26.42
CA GLN A 320 -4.10 -9.21 27.77
C GLN A 320 -2.77 -9.02 28.50
N VAL A 321 -1.68 -8.76 27.78
CA VAL A 321 -0.33 -8.61 28.32
C VAL A 321 0.09 -7.15 28.31
N LYS A 322 0.26 -6.56 29.51
CA LYS A 322 0.71 -5.16 29.62
C LYS A 322 2.14 -5.00 29.15
N GLY A 323 2.38 -3.99 28.33
CA GLY A 323 3.72 -3.58 27.89
C GLY A 323 4.16 -4.24 26.58
N LEU A 324 3.43 -5.17 26.00
CA LEU A 324 3.71 -5.76 24.71
C LEU A 324 3.19 -4.86 23.56
N PHE A 325 3.84 -3.73 23.36
CA PHE A 325 3.48 -2.81 22.27
C PHE A 325 4.71 -2.33 21.50
N ARG A 326 4.47 -1.82 20.32
CA ARG A 326 5.45 -1.14 19.46
C ARG A 326 4.87 0.18 19.01
N ASP A 327 5.64 1.24 19.12
CA ASP A 327 5.34 2.55 18.55
C ASP A 327 6.35 2.87 17.44
N ALA A 328 5.90 3.49 16.37
CA ALA A 328 6.76 3.90 15.27
C ALA A 328 6.51 5.35 14.88
N LEU A 329 7.59 6.02 14.46
CA LEU A 329 7.56 7.29 13.77
C LEU A 329 8.25 7.12 12.43
N ASP A 330 7.52 7.40 11.35
CA ASP A 330 8.00 7.32 9.97
C ASP A 330 8.17 8.72 9.37
N VAL A 331 9.28 8.93 8.67
CA VAL A 331 9.50 10.12 7.86
C VAL A 331 10.00 9.66 6.50
N ASN A 332 9.21 9.94 5.45
CA ASN A 332 9.55 9.60 4.08
C ASN A 332 9.65 10.88 3.25
N LEU A 333 10.72 11.01 2.49
CA LEU A 333 10.92 12.09 1.52
C LEU A 333 11.07 11.49 0.14
N HIS A 334 10.08 11.74 -0.71
CA HIS A 334 10.05 11.33 -2.10
C HIS A 334 10.58 12.45 -2.99
N TRP A 335 11.52 12.13 -3.86
CA TRP A 335 11.97 13.03 -4.91
C TRP A 335 11.81 12.37 -6.27
N PHE A 336 10.82 12.83 -7.00
CA PHE A 336 10.56 12.41 -8.38
C PHE A 336 11.46 13.22 -9.31
N GLN A 337 12.60 12.68 -9.66
CA GLN A 337 13.57 13.34 -10.52
C GLN A 337 13.10 13.39 -11.98
N THR A 338 12.44 12.34 -12.45
CA THR A 338 11.81 12.24 -13.78
C THR A 338 10.48 11.49 -13.65
N ALA A 339 9.70 11.41 -14.73
CA ALA A 339 8.49 10.62 -14.83
C ALA A 339 8.67 9.14 -14.43
N HIS A 340 9.90 8.63 -14.59
CA HIS A 340 10.23 7.23 -14.38
C HIS A 340 11.16 6.99 -13.19
N LEU A 341 11.74 8.03 -12.59
CA LEU A 341 12.76 7.88 -11.56
C LEU A 341 12.40 8.63 -10.28
N GLU A 342 12.22 7.88 -9.23
CA GLU A 342 11.99 8.34 -7.87
C GLU A 342 13.15 7.95 -6.96
N TRP A 343 13.61 8.91 -6.16
CA TRP A 343 14.46 8.68 -5.00
C TRP A 343 13.62 8.82 -3.75
N LEU A 344 13.72 7.86 -2.86
CA LEU A 344 12.96 7.84 -1.62
C LEU A 344 13.91 7.67 -0.44
N VAL A 345 13.94 8.66 0.44
CA VAL A 345 14.57 8.52 1.76
C VAL A 345 13.48 8.10 2.73
N THR A 346 13.61 6.90 3.28
CA THR A 346 12.69 6.34 4.28
C THR A 346 13.41 6.22 5.60
N THR A 347 12.85 6.79 6.65
CA THR A 347 13.35 6.63 8.02
C THR A 347 12.25 6.16 8.93
N ARG A 348 12.57 5.22 9.80
CA ARG A 348 11.68 4.73 10.86
C ARG A 348 12.41 4.66 12.17
N LEU A 349 11.79 5.19 13.21
CA LEU A 349 12.18 5.00 14.60
C LEU A 349 11.13 4.12 15.28
N GLU A 350 11.56 3.01 15.86
CA GLU A 350 10.69 2.09 16.62
C GLU A 350 11.05 2.14 18.10
N LEU A 351 10.02 2.24 18.93
CA LEU A 351 10.10 1.98 20.36
C LEU A 351 9.48 0.61 20.58
N LEU A 352 10.31 -0.33 21.01
CA LEU A 352 9.90 -1.70 21.27
C LEU A 352 9.74 -1.88 22.75
N ASP A 353 8.55 -2.27 23.19
CA ASP A 353 8.21 -2.68 24.55
C ASP A 353 8.71 -1.79 25.71
N ALA A 354 7.82 -1.37 26.55
CA ALA A 354 8.13 -0.59 27.74
C ALA A 354 9.02 -1.35 28.75
N ALA A 355 9.02 -2.67 28.74
CA ALA A 355 9.80 -3.49 29.68
C ALA A 355 11.26 -3.63 29.24
N SER A 356 11.54 -3.73 27.94
CA SER A 356 12.90 -3.89 27.41
C SER A 356 13.61 -2.54 27.20
N HIS A 357 12.86 -1.44 27.10
CA HIS A 357 13.36 -0.10 26.74
C HIS A 357 14.22 -0.14 25.46
N SER A 358 14.00 -1.13 24.62
CA SER A 358 14.72 -1.27 23.37
C SER A 358 14.17 -0.29 22.34
N SER A 359 15.04 0.26 21.54
CA SER A 359 14.68 1.06 20.37
C SER A 359 15.38 0.48 19.16
N GLY A 360 14.74 0.58 18.03
CA GLY A 360 15.30 0.16 16.76
C GLY A 360 14.92 1.14 15.66
N GLY A 361 15.34 0.85 14.46
CA GLY A 361 14.94 1.67 13.33
C GLY A 361 15.79 1.45 12.11
N TYR A 362 15.53 2.24 11.10
CA TYR A 362 16.33 2.26 9.88
C TYR A 362 16.27 3.63 9.20
N ALA A 363 17.26 3.87 8.36
CA ALA A 363 17.31 4.96 7.40
C ALA A 363 17.80 4.41 6.07
N LEU A 364 16.92 4.37 5.08
CA LEU A 364 17.20 3.79 3.76
C LEU A 364 17.06 4.85 2.68
N LEU A 365 17.99 4.83 1.73
CA LEU A 365 17.83 5.47 0.43
C LEU A 365 17.35 4.39 -0.55
N GLN A 366 16.23 4.63 -1.18
CA GLN A 366 15.67 3.76 -2.21
C GLN A 366 15.75 4.46 -3.56
N ILE A 367 15.95 3.69 -4.59
CA ILE A 367 15.78 4.09 -5.98
C ILE A 367 14.62 3.26 -6.55
N HIS A 368 13.66 3.94 -7.15
CA HIS A 368 12.51 3.32 -7.78
C HIS A 368 12.43 3.80 -9.23
N TYR A 369 12.53 2.86 -10.15
CA TYR A 369 12.39 3.12 -11.58
C TYR A 369 11.09 2.47 -12.07
N ARG A 370 10.24 3.27 -12.69
CA ARG A 370 8.97 2.84 -13.32
C ARG A 370 9.13 2.80 -14.83
N LEU A 371 8.55 1.76 -15.46
CA LEU A 371 8.57 1.58 -16.92
C LEU A 371 7.33 2.20 -17.56
#